data_78e9e55eca683970c4eacb26491c5259
#
_entry.id   78e9e55eca683970c4eacb26491c5259
#
_cell.length_a   1.000
_cell.length_b   1.000
_cell.length_c   1.000
_cell.angle_alpha   90.00
_cell.angle_beta   90.00
_cell.angle_gamma   90.00
#
_symmetry.space_group_name_H-M   'P 1'
#
loop_
_entity.id
_entity.type
_entity.pdbx_description
1 polymer ?
#
loop_
_entity_poly.entity_id
_entity_poly.type
_entity_poly.pdbx_seq_one_letter_code
_entity_poly.pdbx_strand_id
1 'polypeptide(L)'
;MHGILFGRGGVPPDKYKFTRQCVSAQALEELTGFLYQDDVSRASSRRSVMVEGEKTAVRYWQDTIKGLVEQYLLEFPNGVKRTYIYTHLPTNFRMDTMLAGLCNLCDDFGHNNFDELCSLIEEVSSMIPGLNASSLTKDVRIYQKFLKTKLSKLAQKHSPCLELCMSYAFDACAEDHKAMCADISPFCATYSTLLREIEMLPDATKTELKPRLTELYSIHYDYLSHLLRTKHQGEYYKFVLKNLKPGECVMIIDYKMKLELGKRTREIQRDWYGRRGIIFAWMLRDC
;
A
#
# COMPACT_ATOMS: atom_id res chain seq x y z
N MET A 1 -7.06 -1.29 46.94
CA MET A 1 -8.51 -1.02 47.16
C MET A 1 -9.35 -2.23 47.56
N HIS A 2 -8.79 -3.43 47.74
CA HIS A 2 -9.57 -4.62 48.20
C HIS A 2 -9.90 -4.60 49.72
N GLY A 3 -9.19 -3.87 50.54
CA GLY A 3 -9.44 -3.80 51.99
C GLY A 3 -10.68 -2.99 52.42
N ILE A 4 -11.28 -2.22 51.49
CA ILE A 4 -12.42 -1.36 51.84
C ILE A 4 -13.75 -2.12 51.74
N LEU A 5 -13.83 -3.20 50.95
CA LEU A 5 -15.06 -3.95 50.70
C LEU A 5 -15.39 -5.00 51.77
N PHE A 6 -14.42 -5.42 52.58
CA PHE A 6 -14.62 -6.52 53.54
C PHE A 6 -14.50 -6.13 55.02
N GLY A 7 -14.22 -4.87 55.32
CA GLY A 7 -14.00 -4.41 56.71
C GLY A 7 -12.80 -5.10 57.39
N ARG A 8 -12.42 -4.62 58.58
CA ARG A 8 -11.37 -5.29 59.37
C ARG A 8 -11.92 -6.63 59.88
N GLY A 9 -11.37 -7.74 59.37
CA GLY A 9 -11.74 -9.09 59.78
C GLY A 9 -12.73 -9.84 58.89
N GLY A 10 -13.11 -9.27 57.73
CA GLY A 10 -13.89 -9.98 56.73
C GLY A 10 -13.10 -11.10 56.07
N VAL A 11 -13.69 -12.31 55.99
CA VAL A 11 -13.12 -13.42 55.23
C VAL A 11 -13.23 -13.07 53.74
N PRO A 12 -12.13 -13.06 52.97
CA PRO A 12 -12.22 -12.83 51.54
C PRO A 12 -13.07 -13.92 50.92
N PRO A 13 -13.97 -13.58 49.93
CA PRO A 13 -14.73 -14.58 49.23
C PRO A 13 -13.78 -15.59 48.59
N ASP A 14 -14.21 -16.85 48.52
CA ASP A 14 -13.45 -17.89 47.83
C ASP A 14 -12.94 -17.37 46.50
N LYS A 15 -11.63 -17.55 46.25
CA LYS A 15 -11.01 -17.11 45.00
C LYS A 15 -11.86 -17.63 43.86
N TYR A 16 -12.47 -16.73 43.11
CA TYR A 16 -13.16 -17.06 41.85
C TYR A 16 -12.22 -17.92 41.04
N LYS A 17 -12.52 -19.19 40.94
CA LYS A 17 -11.89 -20.07 39.97
C LYS A 17 -12.35 -19.62 38.59
N PHE A 18 -11.60 -18.74 37.98
CA PHE A 18 -11.76 -18.44 36.55
C PHE A 18 -11.47 -19.73 35.78
N THR A 19 -12.50 -20.51 35.51
CA THR A 19 -12.43 -21.54 34.47
C THR A 19 -12.26 -20.81 33.16
N ARG A 20 -11.05 -20.81 32.60
CA ARG A 20 -10.84 -20.38 31.22
C ARG A 20 -11.72 -21.28 30.37
N GLN A 21 -12.74 -20.71 29.73
CA GLN A 21 -13.50 -21.42 28.70
C GLN A 21 -12.50 -21.69 27.56
N CYS A 22 -12.11 -22.94 27.41
CA CYS A 22 -11.34 -23.37 26.27
C CYS A 22 -12.22 -23.25 25.02
N VAL A 23 -11.69 -22.69 23.96
CA VAL A 23 -12.38 -22.68 22.66
C VAL A 23 -12.54 -24.13 22.21
N SER A 24 -13.72 -24.54 21.77
CA SER A 24 -13.97 -25.91 21.30
C SER A 24 -13.20 -26.18 20.00
N ALA A 25 -12.82 -27.42 19.77
CA ALA A 25 -12.16 -27.82 18.52
C ALA A 25 -13.03 -27.49 17.29
N GLN A 26 -14.35 -27.70 17.41
CA GLN A 26 -15.29 -27.34 16.37
C GLN A 26 -15.27 -25.85 16.04
N ALA A 27 -15.28 -24.95 17.02
CA ALA A 27 -15.24 -23.51 16.80
C ALA A 27 -13.90 -23.04 16.17
N LEU A 28 -12.80 -23.76 16.41
CA LEU A 28 -11.52 -23.53 15.75
C LEU A 28 -11.54 -23.99 14.29
N GLU A 29 -12.17 -25.11 14.01
CA GLU A 29 -12.33 -25.63 12.65
C GLU A 29 -13.23 -24.71 11.82
N GLU A 30 -14.35 -24.25 12.38
CA GLU A 30 -15.24 -23.25 11.77
C GLU A 30 -14.48 -21.94 11.46
N LEU A 31 -13.70 -21.43 12.41
CA LEU A 31 -12.88 -20.24 12.17
C LEU A 31 -11.85 -20.47 11.05
N THR A 32 -11.15 -21.59 11.10
CA THR A 32 -10.15 -21.92 10.08
C THR A 32 -10.79 -22.05 8.71
N GLY A 33 -11.91 -22.79 8.62
CA GLY A 33 -12.67 -22.92 7.37
C GLY A 33 -13.11 -21.57 6.81
N PHE A 34 -13.65 -20.68 7.67
CA PHE A 34 -14.04 -19.33 7.28
C PHE A 34 -12.84 -18.52 6.75
N LEU A 35 -11.71 -18.49 7.48
CA LEU A 35 -10.54 -17.70 7.08
C LEU A 35 -9.94 -18.14 5.73
N TYR A 36 -10.11 -19.40 5.34
CA TYR A 36 -9.60 -19.95 4.09
C TYR A 36 -10.58 -19.87 2.91
N GLN A 37 -11.79 -19.33 3.09
CA GLN A 37 -12.71 -19.05 1.99
C GLN A 37 -12.10 -18.00 1.03
N ASP A 38 -12.35 -18.12 -0.26
CA ASP A 38 -11.73 -17.27 -1.28
C ASP A 38 -12.29 -15.84 -1.32
N ASP A 39 -13.48 -15.62 -0.81
CA ASP A 39 -14.11 -14.32 -0.57
C ASP A 39 -13.60 -13.64 0.71
N VAL A 40 -13.09 -14.41 1.68
CA VAL A 40 -12.47 -13.90 2.91
C VAL A 40 -10.98 -13.64 2.74
N SER A 41 -10.26 -14.56 2.09
CA SER A 41 -8.82 -14.38 1.84
C SER A 41 -8.35 -15.11 0.58
N ARG A 42 -7.40 -14.53 -0.15
CA ARG A 42 -6.80 -15.14 -1.35
C ARG A 42 -5.35 -15.53 -1.13
N ALA A 43 -5.01 -16.74 -1.56
CA ALA A 43 -3.63 -17.20 -1.54
C ALA A 43 -2.78 -16.47 -2.59
N SER A 44 -1.60 -16.03 -2.18
CA SER A 44 -0.59 -15.49 -3.11
C SER A 44 0.03 -16.60 -3.93
N SER A 45 0.07 -16.45 -5.24
CA SER A 45 0.80 -17.37 -6.13
C SER A 45 2.33 -17.18 -6.04
N ARG A 46 2.80 -16.06 -5.46
CA ARG A 46 4.23 -15.66 -5.49
C ARG A 46 4.89 -15.63 -4.11
N ARG A 47 4.13 -15.42 -3.04
CA ARG A 47 4.68 -15.25 -1.69
C ARG A 47 4.31 -16.40 -0.79
N SER A 48 5.30 -16.90 -0.08
CA SER A 48 5.14 -17.93 0.95
C SER A 48 5.94 -17.56 2.19
N VAL A 49 5.49 -18.05 3.34
CA VAL A 49 6.17 -17.91 4.64
C VAL A 49 6.30 -19.30 5.26
N MET A 50 7.26 -19.45 6.15
CA MET A 50 7.36 -20.66 6.97
C MET A 50 6.39 -20.56 8.13
N VAL A 51 5.47 -21.51 8.26
CA VAL A 51 4.53 -21.65 9.38
C VAL A 51 4.73 -23.04 9.94
N GLU A 52 5.11 -23.14 11.19
CA GLU A 52 5.37 -24.43 11.89
C GLU A 52 6.30 -25.39 11.14
N GLY A 53 7.29 -24.84 10.41
CA GLY A 53 8.23 -25.63 9.63
C GLY A 53 7.78 -25.97 8.20
N GLU A 54 6.56 -25.62 7.81
CA GLU A 54 6.03 -25.84 6.47
C GLU A 54 5.98 -24.54 5.66
N LYS A 55 6.26 -24.65 4.36
CA LYS A 55 6.19 -23.54 3.43
C LYS A 55 4.74 -23.31 3.00
N THR A 56 4.09 -22.32 3.62
CA THR A 56 2.68 -22.00 3.41
C THR A 56 2.53 -20.72 2.59
N ALA A 57 1.57 -20.68 1.66
CA ALA A 57 1.30 -19.49 0.87
C ALA A 57 0.82 -18.34 1.76
N VAL A 58 1.31 -17.12 1.49
CA VAL A 58 0.74 -15.91 2.09
C VAL A 58 -0.69 -15.76 1.58
N ARG A 59 -1.64 -15.49 2.45
CA ARG A 59 -3.02 -15.17 2.11
C ARG A 59 -3.29 -13.70 2.40
N TYR A 60 -4.02 -13.06 1.52
CA TYR A 60 -4.39 -11.66 1.64
C TYR A 60 -5.88 -11.52 1.94
N TRP A 61 -6.21 -10.73 2.97
CA TRP A 61 -7.58 -10.39 3.32
C TRP A 61 -8.28 -9.68 2.17
N GLN A 62 -9.54 -10.05 1.90
CA GLN A 62 -10.34 -9.41 0.85
C GLN A 62 -11.10 -8.17 1.37
N ASP A 63 -11.18 -8.02 2.70
CA ASP A 63 -11.78 -6.86 3.36
C ASP A 63 -10.95 -6.46 4.59
N THR A 64 -11.38 -5.42 5.29
CA THR A 64 -10.78 -5.03 6.58
C THR A 64 -10.97 -6.16 7.61
N ILE A 65 -9.98 -6.36 8.48
CA ILE A 65 -10.09 -7.38 9.55
C ILE A 65 -11.36 -7.14 10.39
N LYS A 66 -11.75 -5.87 10.60
CA LYS A 66 -12.99 -5.54 11.30
C LYS A 66 -14.22 -6.07 10.58
N GLY A 67 -14.33 -5.83 9.27
CA GLY A 67 -15.45 -6.31 8.45
C GLY A 67 -15.53 -7.84 8.44
N LEU A 68 -14.39 -8.52 8.25
CA LEU A 68 -14.32 -9.98 8.27
C LEU A 68 -14.70 -10.59 9.64
N VAL A 69 -14.30 -9.95 10.74
CA VAL A 69 -14.70 -10.37 12.09
C VAL A 69 -16.20 -10.18 12.30
N GLU A 70 -16.77 -9.09 11.81
CA GLU A 70 -18.23 -8.87 11.88
C GLU A 70 -18.99 -9.91 11.04
N GLN A 71 -18.52 -10.22 9.83
CA GLN A 71 -19.06 -11.26 8.98
C GLN A 71 -19.00 -12.64 9.67
N TYR A 72 -17.85 -13.02 10.22
CA TYR A 72 -17.70 -14.27 10.96
C TYR A 72 -18.71 -14.39 12.14
N LEU A 73 -18.85 -13.31 12.92
CA LEU A 73 -19.77 -13.33 14.07
C LEU A 73 -21.24 -13.40 13.66
N LEU A 74 -21.60 -12.94 12.46
CA LEU A 74 -22.94 -13.11 11.89
C LEU A 74 -23.17 -14.54 11.42
N GLU A 75 -22.19 -15.16 10.79
CA GLU A 75 -22.27 -16.52 10.27
C GLU A 75 -22.19 -17.57 11.38
N PHE A 76 -21.34 -17.32 12.39
CA PHE A 76 -21.08 -18.20 13.53
C PHE A 76 -21.37 -17.53 14.87
N PRO A 77 -22.64 -17.31 15.26
CA PRO A 77 -22.99 -16.58 16.49
C PRO A 77 -22.45 -17.23 17.78
N ASN A 78 -22.31 -18.56 17.77
CA ASN A 78 -21.79 -19.36 18.89
C ASN A 78 -20.31 -19.75 18.70
N GLY A 79 -19.64 -19.23 17.67
CA GLY A 79 -18.24 -19.46 17.39
C GLY A 79 -17.29 -18.75 18.34
N VAL A 80 -16.04 -18.55 17.91
CA VAL A 80 -15.03 -17.85 18.70
C VAL A 80 -15.36 -16.37 18.84
N LYS A 81 -14.99 -15.79 19.97
CA LYS A 81 -15.25 -14.36 20.24
C LYS A 81 -14.27 -13.45 19.48
N ARG A 82 -14.71 -12.23 19.19
CA ARG A 82 -13.94 -11.17 18.53
C ARG A 82 -12.48 -11.07 19.02
N THR A 83 -12.27 -11.00 20.33
CA THR A 83 -10.93 -10.87 20.91
C THR A 83 -10.03 -12.06 20.55
N TYR A 84 -10.59 -13.28 20.56
CA TYR A 84 -9.83 -14.47 20.18
C TYR A 84 -9.35 -14.39 18.72
N ILE A 85 -10.21 -13.97 17.80
CA ILE A 85 -9.86 -13.83 16.37
C ILE A 85 -8.69 -12.87 16.20
N TYR A 86 -8.77 -11.66 16.78
CA TYR A 86 -7.70 -10.66 16.67
C TYR A 86 -6.35 -11.12 17.24
N THR A 87 -6.36 -11.97 18.26
CA THR A 87 -5.13 -12.43 18.92
C THR A 87 -4.55 -13.71 18.31
N HIS A 88 -5.33 -14.44 17.50
CA HIS A 88 -4.95 -15.75 16.94
C HIS A 88 -5.02 -15.77 15.40
N LEU A 89 -4.89 -14.61 14.75
CA LEU A 89 -4.80 -14.57 13.30
C LEU A 89 -3.54 -15.33 12.83
N PRO A 90 -3.66 -16.23 11.85
CA PRO A 90 -2.53 -16.99 11.36
C PRO A 90 -1.44 -16.07 10.76
N THR A 91 -0.19 -16.40 11.00
CA THR A 91 0.96 -15.56 10.61
C THR A 91 1.18 -15.45 9.10
N ASN A 92 0.59 -16.34 8.32
CA ASN A 92 0.60 -16.28 6.85
C ASN A 92 -0.47 -15.37 6.25
N PHE A 93 -1.39 -14.81 7.06
CA PHE A 93 -2.40 -13.86 6.60
C PHE A 93 -1.88 -12.43 6.73
N ARG A 94 -2.13 -11.61 5.72
CA ARG A 94 -1.70 -10.23 5.65
C ARG A 94 -2.79 -9.33 5.10
N MET A 95 -2.80 -8.08 5.54
CA MET A 95 -3.55 -7.05 4.82
C MET A 95 -2.92 -6.90 3.45
N ASP A 96 -3.76 -6.98 2.42
CA ASP A 96 -3.29 -6.61 1.12
C ASP A 96 -3.24 -5.08 1.02
N THR A 97 -2.04 -4.57 1.03
CA THR A 97 -1.82 -3.15 0.75
C THR A 97 -1.79 -2.87 -0.76
N MET A 98 -1.71 -3.94 -1.59
CA MET A 98 -1.68 -3.88 -3.04
C MET A 98 -2.16 -5.21 -3.63
N LEU A 99 -3.44 -5.31 -3.94
CA LEU A 99 -4.09 -6.49 -4.57
C LEU A 99 -3.60 -6.76 -6.00
N ALA A 100 -3.15 -5.73 -6.70
CA ALA A 100 -2.41 -5.87 -7.95
C ALA A 100 -0.93 -5.70 -7.65
N GLY A 101 -0.05 -6.47 -8.28
CA GLY A 101 1.39 -6.20 -8.25
C GLY A 101 1.64 -4.72 -8.55
N LEU A 102 2.75 -4.16 -8.05
CA LEU A 102 3.14 -2.81 -8.40
C LEU A 102 3.00 -2.65 -9.91
N CYS A 103 2.24 -1.63 -10.36
CA CYS A 103 2.29 -1.27 -11.76
C CYS A 103 3.73 -0.83 -12.09
N ASN A 104 4.13 -0.93 -13.35
CA ASN A 104 5.49 -0.56 -13.76
C ASN A 104 5.87 0.84 -13.27
N LEU A 105 4.94 1.82 -13.33
CA LEU A 105 5.18 3.16 -12.82
C LEU A 105 5.44 3.20 -11.31
N CYS A 106 4.75 2.38 -10.52
CA CYS A 106 5.01 2.30 -9.08
C CYS A 106 6.32 1.60 -8.74
N ASP A 107 6.77 0.66 -9.56
CA ASP A 107 8.05 -0.03 -9.39
C ASP A 107 9.20 0.85 -9.87
N ASP A 108 9.18 1.28 -11.12
CA ASP A 108 10.24 2.06 -11.71
C ASP A 108 10.35 3.45 -11.08
N PHE A 109 9.25 4.18 -10.98
CA PHE A 109 9.25 5.57 -10.52
C PHE A 109 9.15 5.69 -9.00
N GLY A 110 8.49 4.75 -8.33
CA GLY A 110 8.28 4.77 -6.88
C GLY A 110 9.37 4.08 -6.06
N HIS A 111 10.22 3.26 -6.68
CA HIS A 111 11.32 2.56 -6.03
C HIS A 111 12.64 2.83 -6.73
N ASN A 112 12.82 2.38 -7.97
CA ASN A 112 14.10 2.45 -8.68
C ASN A 112 14.59 3.90 -8.83
N ASN A 113 13.71 4.83 -9.20
CA ASN A 113 14.05 6.24 -9.32
C ASN A 113 14.59 6.86 -8.02
N PHE A 114 14.01 6.50 -6.86
CA PHE A 114 14.49 6.97 -5.56
C PHE A 114 15.83 6.33 -5.16
N ASP A 115 16.05 5.09 -5.55
CA ASP A 115 17.31 4.39 -5.30
C ASP A 115 18.43 4.99 -6.16
N GLU A 116 18.16 5.28 -7.43
CA GLU A 116 19.07 5.97 -8.32
C GLU A 116 19.40 7.39 -7.86
N LEU A 117 18.40 8.15 -7.35
CA LEU A 117 18.63 9.47 -6.77
C LEU A 117 19.53 9.40 -5.53
N CYS A 118 19.36 8.40 -4.67
CA CYS A 118 20.27 8.20 -3.53
C CYS A 118 21.68 7.86 -3.98
N SER A 119 21.84 7.02 -5.01
CA SER A 119 23.14 6.69 -5.59
C SER A 119 23.82 7.94 -6.20
N LEU A 120 23.05 8.79 -6.89
CA LEU A 120 23.55 10.05 -7.41
C LEU A 120 24.01 11.00 -6.30
N ILE A 121 23.30 11.07 -5.17
CA ILE A 121 23.70 11.85 -4.00
C ILE A 121 25.05 11.36 -3.45
N GLU A 122 25.24 10.05 -3.34
CA GLU A 122 26.50 9.45 -2.88
C GLU A 122 27.65 9.78 -3.85
N GLU A 123 27.40 9.65 -5.15
CA GLU A 123 28.35 9.96 -6.21
C GLU A 123 28.80 11.44 -6.15
N VAL A 124 27.85 12.38 -6.14
CA VAL A 124 28.16 13.83 -6.04
C VAL A 124 28.87 14.16 -4.74
N SER A 125 28.46 13.56 -3.62
CA SER A 125 29.09 13.78 -2.32
C SER A 125 30.53 13.27 -2.25
N SER A 126 30.87 12.24 -3.01
CA SER A 126 32.25 11.74 -3.11
C SER A 126 33.20 12.75 -3.80
N MET A 127 32.66 13.62 -4.66
CA MET A 127 33.39 14.62 -5.42
C MET A 127 33.47 15.96 -4.69
N ILE A 128 32.57 16.24 -3.75
CA ILE A 128 32.44 17.55 -3.10
C ILE A 128 32.66 17.41 -1.59
N PRO A 129 33.86 17.82 -1.08
CA PRO A 129 34.13 17.80 0.35
C PRO A 129 33.12 18.67 1.12
N GLY A 130 32.48 18.09 2.14
CA GLY A 130 31.53 18.80 3.00
C GLY A 130 30.06 18.66 2.63
N LEU A 131 29.72 18.08 1.49
CA LEU A 131 28.34 17.74 1.19
C LEU A 131 27.87 16.55 2.03
N ASN A 132 26.80 16.75 2.80
CA ASN A 132 26.28 15.72 3.71
C ASN A 132 25.32 14.78 3.00
N ALA A 133 25.85 13.72 2.37
CA ALA A 133 25.08 12.69 1.69
C ALA A 133 23.99 12.07 2.58
N SER A 134 24.32 11.78 3.83
CA SER A 134 23.40 11.13 4.77
C SER A 134 22.15 11.97 5.04
N SER A 135 22.30 13.30 5.19
CA SER A 135 21.17 14.21 5.36
C SER A 135 20.28 14.26 4.12
N LEU A 136 20.88 14.41 2.94
CA LEU A 136 20.15 14.49 1.67
C LEU A 136 19.41 13.19 1.36
N THR A 137 20.07 12.06 1.54
CA THR A 137 19.44 10.72 1.38
C THR A 137 18.29 10.53 2.36
N LYS A 138 18.42 10.98 3.61
CA LYS A 138 17.36 10.93 4.60
C LYS A 138 16.13 11.73 4.14
N ASP A 139 16.32 12.93 3.61
CA ASP A 139 15.21 13.77 3.13
C ASP A 139 14.50 13.12 1.94
N VAL A 140 15.24 12.51 1.01
CA VAL A 140 14.69 11.72 -0.10
C VAL A 140 13.85 10.55 0.41
N ARG A 141 14.33 9.80 1.41
CA ARG A 141 13.61 8.65 1.96
C ARG A 141 12.37 9.06 2.78
N ILE A 142 12.43 10.18 3.51
CA ILE A 142 11.26 10.76 4.19
C ILE A 142 10.19 11.12 3.16
N TYR A 143 10.58 11.75 2.08
CA TYR A 143 9.66 12.12 1.01
C TYR A 143 9.07 10.88 0.31
N GLN A 144 9.87 9.87 -0.03
CA GLN A 144 9.38 8.60 -0.57
C GLN A 144 8.33 7.96 0.35
N LYS A 145 8.56 7.99 1.66
CA LYS A 145 7.60 7.49 2.66
C LYS A 145 6.34 8.35 2.70
N PHE A 146 6.46 9.67 2.60
CA PHE A 146 5.33 10.60 2.53
C PHE A 146 4.41 10.26 1.35
N LEU A 147 4.96 10.08 0.15
CA LEU A 147 4.20 9.72 -1.05
C LEU A 147 3.39 8.43 -0.84
N LYS A 148 3.96 7.43 -0.19
CA LYS A 148 3.32 6.13 0.05
C LYS A 148 2.27 6.14 1.17
N THR A 149 2.39 7.02 2.15
CA THR A 149 1.58 6.93 3.38
C THR A 149 0.65 8.11 3.63
N LYS A 150 1.04 9.31 3.20
CA LYS A 150 0.32 10.55 3.54
C LYS A 150 -0.32 11.22 2.32
N LEU A 151 0.30 11.17 1.14
CA LEU A 151 -0.16 11.87 -0.05
C LEU A 151 -1.65 11.65 -0.33
N SER A 152 -2.09 10.40 -0.35
CA SER A 152 -3.48 10.05 -0.65
C SER A 152 -4.49 10.61 0.36
N LYS A 153 -4.05 10.93 1.59
CA LYS A 153 -4.90 11.53 2.63
C LYS A 153 -4.97 13.05 2.51
N LEU A 154 -3.89 13.68 2.08
CA LEU A 154 -3.74 15.14 2.00
C LEU A 154 -4.17 15.71 0.65
N ALA A 155 -4.07 14.93 -0.43
CA ALA A 155 -4.45 15.37 -1.77
C ALA A 155 -5.93 15.73 -1.84
N GLN A 156 -6.26 16.86 -2.48
CA GLN A 156 -7.58 17.43 -2.62
C GLN A 156 -7.91 17.69 -4.09
N LYS A 157 -9.20 17.86 -4.41
CA LYS A 157 -9.62 18.20 -5.78
C LYS A 157 -8.92 19.46 -6.27
N HIS A 158 -8.95 20.52 -5.46
CA HIS A 158 -8.19 21.75 -5.63
C HIS A 158 -7.38 22.01 -4.36
N SER A 159 -6.11 22.27 -4.50
CA SER A 159 -5.20 22.56 -3.39
C SER A 159 -4.32 23.76 -3.75
N PRO A 160 -4.02 24.65 -2.81
CA PRO A 160 -3.06 25.72 -3.04
C PRO A 160 -1.61 25.21 -3.24
N CYS A 161 -1.35 23.96 -2.84
CA CYS A 161 -0.10 23.25 -3.10
C CYS A 161 -0.25 22.39 -4.35
N LEU A 162 0.59 22.62 -5.34
CA LEU A 162 0.56 21.95 -6.64
C LEU A 162 0.64 20.44 -6.49
N GLU A 163 1.53 19.95 -5.64
CA GLU A 163 1.79 18.54 -5.42
C GLU A 163 0.63 17.80 -4.72
N LEU A 164 -0.34 18.53 -4.20
CA LEU A 164 -1.53 17.97 -3.55
C LEU A 164 -2.81 18.19 -4.37
N CYS A 165 -2.73 18.84 -5.54
CA CYS A 165 -3.88 19.17 -6.37
C CYS A 165 -4.18 18.06 -7.39
N MET A 166 -5.29 17.35 -7.19
CA MET A 166 -5.70 16.31 -8.14
C MET A 166 -6.09 16.89 -9.52
N SER A 167 -6.77 18.03 -9.56
CA SER A 167 -7.16 18.67 -10.84
C SER A 167 -5.94 19.07 -11.67
N TYR A 168 -4.85 19.51 -11.03
CA TYR A 168 -3.60 19.82 -11.72
C TYR A 168 -2.99 18.57 -12.39
N ALA A 169 -3.07 17.42 -11.74
CA ALA A 169 -2.57 16.16 -12.32
C ALA A 169 -3.33 15.69 -13.58
N PHE A 170 -4.45 16.34 -13.90
CA PHE A 170 -5.26 16.12 -15.11
C PHE A 170 -5.23 17.32 -16.08
N ASP A 171 -4.32 18.26 -15.88
CA ASP A 171 -4.26 19.51 -16.64
C ASP A 171 -5.58 20.31 -16.63
N ALA A 172 -6.38 20.14 -15.58
CA ALA A 172 -7.72 20.69 -15.44
C ALA A 172 -7.84 21.72 -14.30
N CYS A 173 -6.73 22.26 -13.79
CA CYS A 173 -6.72 23.28 -12.75
C CYS A 173 -6.31 24.63 -13.30
N ALA A 174 -7.18 25.64 -13.10
CA ALA A 174 -6.89 27.03 -13.45
C ALA A 174 -6.43 27.87 -12.25
N GLU A 175 -6.30 27.26 -11.07
CA GLU A 175 -5.94 27.97 -9.83
C GLU A 175 -4.42 28.16 -9.71
N ASP A 176 -4.00 29.24 -9.07
CA ASP A 176 -2.61 29.50 -8.72
C ASP A 176 -2.15 28.62 -7.56
N HIS A 177 -1.08 27.87 -7.78
CA HIS A 177 -0.48 27.02 -6.76
C HIS A 177 0.74 27.71 -6.15
N LYS A 178 0.53 28.53 -5.12
CA LYS A 178 1.60 29.32 -4.47
C LYS A 178 2.09 28.73 -3.15
N ALA A 179 1.37 27.79 -2.57
CA ALA A 179 1.75 27.17 -1.32
C ALA A 179 2.69 25.98 -1.56
N MET A 180 3.74 25.89 -0.76
CA MET A 180 4.63 24.73 -0.71
C MET A 180 4.25 23.84 0.49
N CYS A 181 4.12 22.56 0.28
CA CYS A 181 3.85 21.61 1.35
C CYS A 181 5.12 21.41 2.21
N ALA A 182 4.98 21.54 3.53
CA ALA A 182 6.10 21.36 4.46
C ALA A 182 6.73 19.96 4.39
N ASP A 183 5.94 18.93 4.12
CA ASP A 183 6.45 17.55 3.96
C ASP A 183 7.26 17.36 2.67
N ILE A 184 7.13 18.25 1.68
CA ILE A 184 7.77 18.15 0.34
C ILE A 184 8.97 19.09 0.25
N SER A 185 8.94 20.21 0.96
CA SER A 185 9.97 21.25 0.96
C SER A 185 11.41 20.72 1.15
N PRO A 186 11.70 19.76 2.07
CA PRO A 186 13.06 19.23 2.22
C PRO A 186 13.55 18.49 0.97
N PHE A 187 12.68 17.79 0.27
CA PHE A 187 13.02 17.11 -0.99
C PHE A 187 13.35 18.13 -2.10
N CYS A 188 12.55 19.19 -2.24
CA CYS A 188 12.84 20.27 -3.19
C CYS A 188 14.16 21.00 -2.85
N ALA A 189 14.45 21.20 -1.57
CA ALA A 189 15.72 21.77 -1.11
C ALA A 189 16.91 20.86 -1.45
N THR A 190 16.74 19.53 -1.30
CA THR A 190 17.75 18.54 -1.71
C THR A 190 18.06 18.65 -3.20
N TYR A 191 17.04 18.72 -4.06
CA TYR A 191 17.24 18.91 -5.49
C TYR A 191 17.99 20.21 -5.82
N SER A 192 17.57 21.33 -5.24
CA SER A 192 18.20 22.63 -5.45
C SER A 192 19.65 22.65 -4.96
N THR A 193 19.93 21.96 -3.86
CA THR A 193 21.30 21.80 -3.34
C THR A 193 22.15 21.00 -4.32
N LEU A 194 21.70 19.83 -4.75
CA LEU A 194 22.43 19.01 -5.71
C LEU A 194 22.68 19.74 -7.02
N LEU A 195 21.69 20.46 -7.54
CA LEU A 195 21.85 21.23 -8.77
C LEU A 195 22.93 22.30 -8.62
N ARG A 196 22.91 23.04 -7.52
CA ARG A 196 23.92 24.07 -7.22
C ARG A 196 25.33 23.46 -7.11
N GLU A 197 25.47 22.36 -6.40
CA GLU A 197 26.76 21.71 -6.20
C GLU A 197 27.29 21.10 -7.52
N ILE A 198 26.43 20.52 -8.35
CA ILE A 198 26.81 20.02 -9.68
C ILE A 198 27.26 21.17 -10.60
N GLU A 199 26.65 22.36 -10.51
CA GLU A 199 27.08 23.54 -11.30
C GLU A 199 28.49 24.00 -10.95
N MET A 200 29.02 23.68 -9.77
CA MET A 200 30.37 24.01 -9.33
C MET A 200 31.42 22.97 -9.77
N LEU A 201 31.01 21.84 -10.32
CA LEU A 201 31.91 20.80 -10.82
C LEU A 201 32.52 21.15 -12.20
N PRO A 202 33.60 20.46 -12.59
CA PRO A 202 34.20 20.61 -13.94
C PRO A 202 33.17 20.32 -15.04
N ASP A 203 33.29 21.01 -16.19
CA ASP A 203 32.29 20.94 -17.27
C ASP A 203 32.02 19.53 -17.79
N ALA A 204 33.02 18.67 -17.85
CA ALA A 204 32.83 17.27 -18.25
C ALA A 204 31.89 16.53 -17.33
N THR A 205 32.11 16.60 -16.01
CA THR A 205 31.28 15.95 -14.98
C THR A 205 29.91 16.60 -14.91
N LYS A 206 29.83 17.92 -15.01
CA LYS A 206 28.54 18.63 -15.02
C LYS A 206 27.66 18.22 -16.20
N THR A 207 28.23 18.04 -17.37
CA THR A 207 27.52 17.63 -18.59
C THR A 207 26.91 16.23 -18.43
N GLU A 208 27.48 15.38 -17.61
CA GLU A 208 26.97 14.02 -17.31
C GLU A 208 25.88 14.03 -16.19
N LEU A 209 26.20 14.68 -15.06
CA LEU A 209 25.38 14.59 -13.85
C LEU A 209 24.11 15.46 -13.91
N LYS A 210 24.17 16.65 -14.52
CA LYS A 210 23.03 17.58 -14.56
C LYS A 210 21.84 17.03 -15.34
N PRO A 211 21.99 16.47 -16.55
CA PRO A 211 20.88 15.83 -17.26
C PRO A 211 20.28 14.67 -16.46
N ARG A 212 21.14 13.83 -15.86
CA ARG A 212 20.70 12.69 -15.04
C ARG A 212 19.87 13.15 -13.83
N LEU A 213 20.32 14.16 -13.09
CA LEU A 213 19.54 14.74 -11.99
C LEU A 213 18.20 15.30 -12.48
N THR A 214 18.20 16.01 -13.62
CA THR A 214 16.98 16.59 -14.18
C THR A 214 15.99 15.53 -14.62
N GLU A 215 16.45 14.43 -15.21
CA GLU A 215 15.63 13.30 -15.59
C GLU A 215 14.99 12.62 -14.37
N LEU A 216 15.79 12.30 -13.33
CA LEU A 216 15.29 11.72 -12.08
C LEU A 216 14.21 12.59 -11.42
N TYR A 217 14.40 13.91 -11.49
CA TYR A 217 13.41 14.86 -10.95
C TYR A 217 12.15 14.95 -11.82
N SER A 218 12.26 14.85 -13.14
CA SER A 218 11.11 14.78 -14.04
C SER A 218 10.27 13.52 -13.78
N ILE A 219 10.92 12.38 -13.67
CA ILE A 219 10.26 11.08 -13.35
C ILE A 219 9.50 11.17 -12.01
N HIS A 220 10.01 11.91 -11.05
CA HIS A 220 9.31 12.16 -9.80
C HIS A 220 7.94 12.83 -10.00
N TYR A 221 7.84 13.84 -10.87
CA TYR A 221 6.55 14.49 -11.16
C TYR A 221 5.56 13.55 -11.88
N ASP A 222 6.06 12.71 -12.76
CA ASP A 222 5.24 11.69 -13.40
C ASP A 222 4.68 10.69 -12.39
N TYR A 223 5.51 10.30 -11.42
CA TYR A 223 5.08 9.43 -10.34
C TYR A 223 4.04 10.10 -9.42
N LEU A 224 4.26 11.36 -9.05
CA LEU A 224 3.33 12.16 -8.26
C LEU A 224 1.97 12.26 -8.96
N SER A 225 1.97 12.62 -10.26
CA SER A 225 0.77 12.69 -11.09
C SER A 225 0.06 11.34 -11.16
N HIS A 226 0.80 10.24 -11.31
CA HIS A 226 0.24 8.89 -11.29
C HIS A 226 -0.46 8.58 -9.96
N LEU A 227 0.14 8.90 -8.82
CA LEU A 227 -0.46 8.67 -7.51
C LEU A 227 -1.75 9.49 -7.29
N LEU A 228 -1.76 10.76 -7.72
CA LEU A 228 -2.94 11.62 -7.64
C LEU A 228 -4.08 11.13 -8.55
N ARG A 229 -3.76 10.70 -9.78
CA ARG A 229 -4.72 10.08 -10.70
C ARG A 229 -5.30 8.79 -10.13
N THR A 230 -4.47 7.96 -9.53
CA THR A 230 -4.91 6.71 -8.86
C THR A 230 -5.88 7.01 -7.72
N LYS A 231 -5.60 8.01 -6.89
CA LYS A 231 -6.52 8.46 -5.83
C LYS A 231 -7.85 8.92 -6.41
N HIS A 232 -7.82 9.80 -7.40
CA HIS A 232 -9.02 10.33 -8.05
C HIS A 232 -9.89 9.21 -8.64
N GLN A 233 -9.28 8.28 -9.36
CA GLN A 233 -9.97 7.11 -9.92
C GLN A 233 -10.62 6.26 -8.84
N GLY A 234 -9.90 6.01 -7.73
CA GLY A 234 -10.43 5.25 -6.61
C GLY A 234 -11.60 5.94 -5.90
N GLU A 235 -11.56 7.26 -5.75
CA GLU A 235 -12.67 8.05 -5.20
C GLU A 235 -13.89 8.07 -6.15
N TYR A 236 -13.65 8.25 -7.45
CA TYR A 236 -14.70 8.20 -8.46
C TYR A 236 -15.36 6.82 -8.52
N TYR A 237 -14.59 5.75 -8.50
CA TYR A 237 -15.12 4.40 -8.46
C TYR A 237 -16.04 4.15 -7.25
N LYS A 238 -15.59 4.56 -6.06
CA LYS A 238 -16.42 4.47 -4.84
C LYS A 238 -17.70 5.30 -4.94
N PHE A 239 -17.61 6.50 -5.54
CA PHE A 239 -18.77 7.35 -5.77
C PHE A 239 -19.77 6.68 -6.71
N VAL A 240 -19.30 6.09 -7.82
CA VAL A 240 -20.16 5.38 -8.78
C VAL A 240 -20.84 4.20 -8.11
N LEU A 241 -20.10 3.35 -7.40
CA LEU A 241 -20.68 2.20 -6.68
C LEU A 241 -21.77 2.61 -5.68
N LYS A 242 -21.52 3.70 -4.94
CA LYS A 242 -22.49 4.20 -3.93
C LYS A 242 -23.77 4.76 -4.54
N ASN A 243 -23.73 5.22 -5.79
CA ASN A 243 -24.84 5.87 -6.47
C ASN A 243 -25.49 4.99 -7.56
N LEU A 244 -25.15 3.70 -7.62
CA LEU A 244 -25.80 2.75 -8.52
C LEU A 244 -27.29 2.63 -8.22
N LYS A 245 -28.10 2.69 -9.26
CA LYS A 245 -29.55 2.49 -9.19
C LYS A 245 -29.90 1.02 -9.44
N PRO A 246 -31.07 0.55 -9.00
CA PRO A 246 -31.56 -0.76 -9.34
C PRO A 246 -31.54 -0.98 -10.87
N GLY A 247 -30.90 -2.05 -11.30
CA GLY A 247 -30.74 -2.40 -12.73
C GLY A 247 -29.47 -1.82 -13.38
N GLU A 248 -28.70 -0.95 -12.69
CA GLU A 248 -27.39 -0.50 -13.17
C GLU A 248 -26.28 -1.43 -12.65
N CYS A 249 -25.22 -1.57 -13.44
CA CYS A 249 -24.02 -2.31 -13.01
C CYS A 249 -22.75 -1.58 -13.45
N VAL A 250 -21.66 -1.79 -12.72
CA VAL A 250 -20.31 -1.37 -13.12
C VAL A 250 -19.62 -2.56 -13.74
N MET A 251 -19.17 -2.41 -14.97
CA MET A 251 -18.37 -3.41 -15.65
C MET A 251 -16.91 -2.96 -15.65
N ILE A 252 -16.04 -3.77 -15.06
CA ILE A 252 -14.59 -3.59 -15.13
C ILE A 252 -14.09 -4.50 -16.25
N ILE A 253 -13.53 -3.88 -17.29
CA ILE A 253 -12.94 -4.62 -18.42
C ILE A 253 -11.43 -4.51 -18.27
N ASP A 254 -10.77 -5.66 -18.11
CA ASP A 254 -9.31 -5.76 -18.05
C ASP A 254 -8.82 -6.71 -19.15
N TYR A 255 -7.65 -6.41 -19.69
CA TYR A 255 -6.98 -7.30 -20.64
C TYR A 255 -6.32 -8.44 -19.86
N LYS A 256 -7.00 -9.58 -19.80
CA LYS A 256 -6.34 -10.79 -19.32
C LYS A 256 -5.51 -11.39 -20.43
N MET A 257 -4.26 -11.55 -20.16
CA MET A 257 -3.30 -12.04 -21.13
C MET A 257 -3.50 -13.52 -21.43
N LYS A 258 -2.97 -13.92 -22.59
CA LYS A 258 -3.11 -15.23 -23.20
C LYS A 258 -2.90 -16.35 -22.17
N LEU A 259 -3.94 -17.13 -21.94
CA LEU A 259 -3.82 -18.41 -21.28
C LEU A 259 -3.15 -19.39 -22.25
N GLU A 260 -1.91 -19.76 -21.99
CA GLU A 260 -1.29 -20.90 -22.66
C GLU A 260 -1.88 -22.18 -22.06
N LEU A 261 -2.81 -22.77 -22.81
CA LEU A 261 -3.37 -24.07 -22.46
C LEU A 261 -2.28 -25.14 -22.57
N GLY A 262 -1.86 -25.69 -21.45
CA GLY A 262 -1.36 -27.05 -21.43
C GLY A 262 0.11 -27.24 -21.13
N LYS A 263 0.99 -26.29 -20.85
CA LYS A 263 2.42 -26.58 -20.63
C LYS A 263 3.14 -25.93 -19.43
N ARG A 264 2.58 -24.94 -18.76
CA ARG A 264 3.26 -24.32 -17.60
C ARG A 264 2.28 -24.01 -16.47
N THR A 265 2.57 -24.52 -15.29
CA THR A 265 1.88 -24.20 -14.04
C THR A 265 2.27 -22.81 -13.50
N ARG A 266 3.13 -22.06 -14.19
CA ARG A 266 3.65 -20.77 -13.74
C ARG A 266 3.82 -19.83 -14.92
N GLU A 267 2.95 -18.82 -15.01
CA GLU A 267 3.09 -17.69 -15.93
C GLU A 267 4.06 -16.67 -15.31
N ILE A 268 5.05 -16.22 -16.05
CA ILE A 268 5.95 -15.14 -15.67
C ILE A 268 5.55 -13.86 -16.40
N GLN A 269 5.69 -12.72 -15.72
CA GLN A 269 5.26 -11.41 -16.22
C GLN A 269 5.86 -11.06 -17.60
N ARG A 270 7.06 -11.55 -17.91
CA ARG A 270 7.72 -11.39 -19.22
C ARG A 270 6.96 -12.06 -20.37
N ASP A 271 6.22 -13.14 -20.09
CA ASP A 271 5.41 -13.83 -21.10
C ASP A 271 4.13 -13.04 -21.45
N TRP A 272 3.87 -11.99 -20.71
CA TRP A 272 2.67 -11.19 -20.74
C TRP A 272 2.79 -9.98 -21.68
N TYR A 273 3.95 -9.39 -21.79
CA TYR A 273 4.19 -8.23 -22.65
C TYR A 273 4.72 -8.69 -24.02
N GLY A 274 3.91 -8.63 -25.04
CA GLY A 274 4.34 -8.83 -26.43
C GLY A 274 3.52 -9.78 -27.29
N ARG A 275 2.46 -10.40 -26.76
CA ARG A 275 1.54 -11.24 -27.57
C ARG A 275 0.11 -10.76 -27.43
N ARG A 276 -0.66 -10.78 -28.51
CA ARG A 276 -2.05 -10.31 -28.58
C ARG A 276 -2.91 -11.00 -27.51
N GLY A 277 -3.48 -10.23 -26.59
CA GLY A 277 -4.31 -10.73 -25.50
C GLY A 277 -5.76 -11.03 -25.91
N ILE A 278 -6.43 -11.86 -25.11
CA ILE A 278 -7.88 -12.09 -25.19
C ILE A 278 -8.54 -11.15 -24.18
N ILE A 279 -9.61 -10.48 -24.57
CA ILE A 279 -10.41 -9.62 -23.67
C ILE A 279 -11.37 -10.52 -22.90
N PHE A 280 -11.31 -10.46 -21.57
CA PHE A 280 -12.34 -11.03 -20.69
C PHE A 280 -13.07 -9.90 -19.96
N ALA A 281 -14.40 -9.91 -20.08
CA ALA A 281 -15.26 -9.03 -19.30
C ALA A 281 -15.76 -9.78 -18.06
N TRP A 282 -15.58 -9.19 -16.87
CA TRP A 282 -16.19 -9.67 -15.64
C TRP A 282 -17.41 -8.82 -15.33
N MET A 283 -18.54 -9.46 -15.18
CA MET A 283 -19.78 -8.82 -14.78
C MET A 283 -19.93 -8.99 -13.27
N LEU A 284 -19.82 -7.92 -12.50
CA LEU A 284 -20.26 -7.92 -11.11
C LEU A 284 -21.78 -7.77 -11.14
N ARG A 285 -22.49 -8.82 -10.75
CA ARG A 285 -23.91 -8.76 -10.45
C ARG A 285 -24.08 -8.33 -9.01
N ASP A 286 -24.71 -7.20 -8.80
CA ASP A 286 -25.34 -6.93 -7.51
C ASP A 286 -26.57 -7.81 -7.39
N CYS A 287 -26.61 -8.58 -6.32
CA CYS A 287 -27.79 -9.25 -5.83
C CYS A 287 -28.49 -8.38 -4.81
#